data_0a9f05c387e56792e1d3e72dfcc30bd0
#
_entry.id   0a9f05c387e56792e1d3e72dfcc30bd0
#
_cell.length_a   1.000
_cell.length_b   1.000
_cell.length_c   1.000
_cell.angle_alpha   90.00
_cell.angle_beta   90.00
_cell.angle_gamma   90.00
#
_symmetry.space_group_name_H-M   'P 1'
#
loop_
_entity.id
_entity.type
_entity.pdbx_description
1 polymer ?
#
loop_
_entity_poly.entity_id
_entity_poly.type
_entity_poly.pdbx_seq_one_letter_code
_entity_poly.pdbx_strand_id
1 'polypeptide(L)'
;TSFSFTVGVENVRKEFLRGGAPLLKNTTDMATAQIDAIRAVGGTKVALLTPYIEEVSKNNAVTLENAGFQVVARLTMNLPRDELTSRVSPNEIATWAKQVDCLDADVVVIGCSAFRACQPNFLDELETALGKPVVTSTQAFLWKMLRKSGRNEKIDGYGKLFSSC
;
A
#
# COMPACT_ATOMS: atom_id res chain seq x y z
N THR A 1 6.19 6.15 -3.14
CA THR A 1 4.75 6.14 -2.74
C THR A 1 4.30 7.53 -2.36
N SER A 2 4.99 8.22 -1.44
CA SER A 2 4.66 9.59 -1.03
C SER A 2 4.50 10.56 -2.21
N PHE A 3 5.35 10.47 -3.22
CA PHE A 3 5.28 11.32 -4.42
C PHE A 3 3.92 11.20 -5.12
N SER A 4 3.45 9.98 -5.43
CA SER A 4 2.15 9.80 -6.11
C SER A 4 0.97 10.29 -5.26
N PHE A 5 1.04 10.17 -3.94
CA PHE A 5 0.01 10.67 -3.03
C PHE A 5 0.07 12.20 -2.86
N THR A 6 1.26 12.80 -2.89
CA THR A 6 1.42 14.25 -2.75
C THR A 6 1.06 14.99 -4.03
N VAL A 7 1.51 14.50 -5.18
CA VAL A 7 1.27 15.10 -6.50
C VAL A 7 -0.14 14.81 -7.01
N GLY A 8 -0.72 13.70 -6.56
CA GLY A 8 -2.02 13.19 -7.00
C GLY A 8 -1.93 12.28 -8.22
N VAL A 9 -2.70 11.20 -8.22
CA VAL A 9 -2.71 10.15 -9.24
C VAL A 9 -2.94 10.70 -10.65
N GLU A 10 -3.88 11.65 -10.81
CA GLU A 10 -4.18 12.26 -12.11
C GLU A 10 -3.01 13.08 -12.66
N ASN A 11 -2.27 13.79 -11.82
CA ASN A 11 -1.12 14.56 -12.25
C ASN A 11 0.07 13.66 -12.62
N VAL A 12 0.29 12.58 -11.88
CA VAL A 12 1.28 11.55 -12.25
C VAL A 12 0.94 10.96 -13.62
N ARG A 13 -0.33 10.67 -13.87
CA ARG A 13 -0.80 10.16 -15.15
C ARG A 13 -0.58 11.16 -16.30
N LYS A 14 -0.84 12.45 -16.05
CA LYS A 14 -0.57 13.53 -17.05
C LYS A 14 0.92 13.61 -17.40
N GLU A 15 1.81 13.47 -16.41
CA GLU A 15 3.26 13.48 -16.67
C GLU A 15 3.71 12.26 -17.50
N PHE A 16 3.15 11.08 -17.26
CA PHE A 16 3.40 9.92 -18.13
C PHE A 16 2.95 10.16 -19.58
N LEU A 17 1.80 10.83 -19.78
CA LEU A 17 1.31 11.20 -21.12
C LEU A 17 2.26 12.20 -21.81
N ARG A 18 2.74 13.21 -21.08
CA ARG A 18 3.67 14.21 -21.62
C ARG A 18 5.02 13.59 -22.03
N GLY A 19 5.47 12.57 -21.29
CA GLY A 19 6.69 11.82 -21.63
C GLY A 19 6.57 10.92 -22.86
N GLY A 20 5.45 10.99 -23.60
CA GLY A 20 5.26 10.23 -24.83
C GLY A 20 5.06 8.74 -24.62
N ALA A 21 4.57 8.31 -23.44
CA ALA A 21 4.28 6.91 -23.18
C ALA A 21 3.03 6.44 -23.95
N PRO A 22 3.14 5.90 -25.17
CA PRO A 22 1.99 5.50 -26.00
C PRO A 22 1.26 4.28 -25.42
N LEU A 23 1.79 3.69 -24.34
CA LEU A 23 1.31 2.46 -23.72
C LEU A 23 0.79 2.66 -22.30
N LEU A 24 0.07 3.77 -22.04
CA LEU A 24 -0.48 4.07 -20.71
C LEU A 24 -1.32 2.94 -20.09
N LYS A 25 -1.97 2.12 -20.91
CA LYS A 25 -2.69 0.94 -20.40
C LYS A 25 -1.77 -0.06 -19.67
N ASN A 26 -0.48 -0.02 -19.98
CA ASN A 26 0.54 -0.91 -19.38
C ASN A 26 1.38 -0.22 -18.30
N THR A 27 1.10 1.05 -17.98
CA THR A 27 1.76 1.77 -16.89
C THR A 27 0.94 1.74 -15.60
N THR A 28 1.59 1.90 -14.47
CA THR A 28 0.96 2.12 -13.17
C THR A 28 1.89 2.92 -12.28
N ASP A 29 1.37 3.51 -11.24
CA ASP A 29 2.10 4.12 -10.14
C ASP A 29 1.73 3.46 -8.82
N MET A 30 2.50 3.76 -7.77
CA MET A 30 2.31 3.09 -6.48
C MET A 30 0.98 3.41 -5.80
N ALA A 31 0.45 4.64 -5.94
CA ALA A 31 -0.83 4.99 -5.35
C ALA A 31 -1.98 4.27 -6.06
N THR A 32 -1.99 4.28 -7.40
CA THR A 32 -2.96 3.54 -8.20
C THR A 32 -2.89 2.04 -7.91
N ALA A 33 -1.68 1.48 -7.84
CA ALA A 33 -1.52 0.05 -7.55
C ALA A 33 -2.04 -0.32 -6.15
N GLN A 34 -1.80 0.53 -5.15
CA GLN A 34 -2.28 0.31 -3.79
C GLN A 34 -3.82 0.39 -3.70
N ILE A 35 -4.43 1.37 -4.36
CA ILE A 35 -5.89 1.50 -4.48
C ILE A 35 -6.50 0.24 -5.11
N ASP A 36 -5.94 -0.23 -6.23
CA ASP A 36 -6.43 -1.42 -6.92
C ASP A 36 -6.23 -2.70 -6.08
N ALA A 37 -5.12 -2.79 -5.33
CA ALA A 37 -4.85 -3.91 -4.44
C ALA A 37 -5.82 -3.97 -3.26
N ILE A 38 -6.17 -2.82 -2.66
CA ILE A 38 -7.18 -2.75 -1.59
C ILE A 38 -8.52 -3.27 -2.10
N ARG A 39 -8.94 -2.85 -3.30
CA ARG A 39 -10.17 -3.35 -3.93
C ARG A 39 -10.11 -4.85 -4.20
N ALA A 40 -8.97 -5.36 -4.68
CA ALA A 40 -8.80 -6.77 -5.01
C ALA A 40 -8.94 -7.69 -3.78
N VAL A 41 -8.47 -7.26 -2.61
CA VAL A 41 -8.66 -8.03 -1.35
C VAL A 41 -10.04 -7.82 -0.70
N GLY A 42 -10.90 -6.97 -1.31
CA GLY A 42 -12.25 -6.67 -0.82
C GLY A 42 -12.29 -5.60 0.27
N GLY A 43 -11.21 -4.80 0.41
CA GLY A 43 -11.14 -3.73 1.42
C GLY A 43 -12.04 -2.55 1.08
N THR A 44 -12.71 -2.02 2.11
CA THR A 44 -13.55 -0.81 2.06
C THR A 44 -13.26 0.13 3.21
N LYS A 45 -12.97 -0.41 4.40
CA LYS A 45 -12.61 0.31 5.61
C LYS A 45 -11.13 0.07 5.95
N VAL A 46 -10.34 1.11 5.90
CA VAL A 46 -8.88 1.06 5.94
C VAL A 46 -8.34 1.48 7.29
N ALA A 47 -7.49 0.66 7.91
CA ALA A 47 -6.53 1.09 8.92
C ALA A 47 -5.20 1.39 8.24
N LEU A 48 -4.76 2.65 8.25
CA LEU A 48 -3.60 3.15 7.51
C LEU A 48 -2.39 3.36 8.41
N LEU A 49 -1.32 2.60 8.17
CA LEU A 49 0.01 2.81 8.76
C LEU A 49 0.95 3.45 7.74
N THR A 50 1.64 4.52 8.13
CA THR A 50 2.71 5.13 7.32
C THR A 50 3.93 5.49 8.17
N PRO A 51 5.15 5.56 7.57
CA PRO A 51 6.30 6.09 8.28
C PRO A 51 6.39 7.62 8.25
N TYR A 52 5.63 8.26 7.37
CA TYR A 52 5.78 9.68 7.00
C TYR A 52 5.50 10.65 8.15
N ILE A 53 5.91 11.90 7.96
CA ILE A 53 5.45 13.00 8.82
C ILE A 53 3.92 13.16 8.70
N GLU A 54 3.31 13.76 9.70
CA GLU A 54 1.85 13.86 9.86
C GLU A 54 1.13 14.41 8.62
N GLU A 55 1.66 15.46 8.01
CA GLU A 55 1.09 16.07 6.81
C GLU A 55 1.02 15.11 5.62
N VAL A 56 2.11 14.38 5.34
CA VAL A 56 2.17 13.41 4.24
C VAL A 56 1.28 12.20 4.52
N SER A 57 1.23 11.74 5.76
CA SER A 57 0.33 10.66 6.17
C SER A 57 -1.14 11.04 5.99
N LYS A 58 -1.50 12.29 6.33
CA LYS A 58 -2.85 12.83 6.12
C LYS A 58 -3.22 12.88 4.63
N ASN A 59 -2.29 13.32 3.76
CA ASN A 59 -2.51 13.35 2.32
C ASN A 59 -2.74 11.94 1.74
N ASN A 60 -2.06 10.92 2.28
CA ASN A 60 -2.32 9.52 1.90
C ASN A 60 -3.75 9.11 2.26
N ALA A 61 -4.23 9.45 3.47
CA ALA A 61 -5.60 9.15 3.89
C ALA A 61 -6.62 9.84 2.98
N VAL A 62 -6.47 11.13 2.72
CA VAL A 62 -7.35 11.89 1.80
C VAL A 62 -7.38 11.28 0.40
N THR A 63 -6.25 10.80 -0.11
CA THR A 63 -6.22 10.15 -1.43
C THR A 63 -7.00 8.83 -1.44
N LEU A 64 -6.91 8.04 -0.37
CA LEU A 64 -7.70 6.82 -0.23
C LEU A 64 -9.20 7.13 -0.08
N GLU A 65 -9.56 8.17 0.67
CA GLU A 65 -10.95 8.63 0.82
C GLU A 65 -11.52 9.12 -0.52
N ASN A 66 -10.75 9.88 -1.30
CA ASN A 66 -11.13 10.31 -2.65
C ASN A 66 -11.29 9.12 -3.62
N ALA A 67 -10.61 8.01 -3.37
CA ALA A 67 -10.77 6.77 -4.13
C ALA A 67 -11.98 5.93 -3.68
N GLY A 68 -12.74 6.38 -2.68
CA GLY A 68 -13.97 5.77 -2.19
C GLY A 68 -13.82 4.82 -1.00
N PHE A 69 -12.64 4.81 -0.34
CA PHE A 69 -12.44 4.05 0.91
C PHE A 69 -12.81 4.90 2.13
N GLN A 70 -13.10 4.25 3.23
CA GLN A 70 -13.24 4.89 4.53
C GLN A 70 -11.97 4.64 5.35
N VAL A 71 -11.19 5.68 5.67
CA VAL A 71 -10.04 5.56 6.58
C VAL A 71 -10.53 5.64 8.02
N VAL A 72 -10.68 4.49 8.67
CA VAL A 72 -11.25 4.36 10.03
C VAL A 72 -10.21 4.50 11.13
N ALA A 73 -8.94 4.25 10.81
CA ALA A 73 -7.81 4.45 11.71
C ALA A 73 -6.58 4.88 10.92
N ARG A 74 -5.77 5.75 11.50
CA ARG A 74 -4.52 6.21 10.90
C ARG A 74 -3.45 6.39 11.97
N LEU A 75 -2.28 5.82 11.70
CA LEU A 75 -1.11 5.94 12.56
C LEU A 75 0.13 6.24 11.71
N THR A 76 0.99 7.12 12.20
CA THR A 76 2.26 7.43 11.54
C THR A 76 3.42 7.35 12.51
N MET A 77 4.57 6.82 12.01
CA MET A 77 5.81 6.78 12.79
C MET A 77 6.52 8.14 12.83
N ASN A 78 6.03 9.12 12.07
CA ASN A 78 6.54 10.49 11.99
C ASN A 78 8.05 10.57 11.71
N LEU A 79 8.56 9.73 10.80
CA LEU A 79 9.96 9.70 10.42
C LEU A 79 10.23 10.78 9.35
N PRO A 80 11.17 11.71 9.60
CA PRO A 80 11.38 12.84 8.70
C PRO A 80 12.22 12.53 7.46
N ARG A 81 12.84 11.34 7.37
CA ARG A 81 13.76 10.96 6.28
C ARG A 81 13.65 9.49 5.91
N ASP A 82 13.79 9.18 4.63
CA ASP A 82 13.68 7.83 4.08
C ASP A 82 14.75 6.86 4.62
N GLU A 83 15.94 7.35 4.98
CA GLU A 83 16.98 6.50 5.58
C GLU A 83 16.54 5.90 6.94
N LEU A 84 15.72 6.63 7.69
CA LEU A 84 15.16 6.12 8.95
C LEU A 84 14.08 5.07 8.66
N THR A 85 13.26 5.29 7.64
CA THR A 85 12.23 4.34 7.23
C THR A 85 12.81 2.99 6.81
N SER A 86 13.90 2.98 6.05
CA SER A 86 14.55 1.74 5.59
C SER A 86 15.20 0.94 6.72
N ARG A 87 15.44 1.55 7.87
CA ARG A 87 16.01 0.89 9.07
C ARG A 87 14.96 0.25 9.96
N VAL A 88 13.69 0.60 9.80
CA VAL A 88 12.60 -0.02 10.59
C VAL A 88 12.55 -1.51 10.28
N SER A 89 12.64 -2.33 11.33
CA SER A 89 12.61 -3.78 11.20
C SER A 89 11.20 -4.30 10.87
N PRO A 90 11.06 -5.48 10.26
CA PRO A 90 9.76 -6.12 10.05
C PRO A 90 8.96 -6.29 11.34
N ASN A 91 9.61 -6.63 12.44
CA ASN A 91 8.96 -6.79 13.75
C ASN A 91 8.38 -5.47 14.28
N GLU A 92 9.09 -4.36 14.11
CA GLU A 92 8.58 -3.03 14.43
C GLU A 92 7.39 -2.67 13.56
N ILE A 93 7.48 -2.94 12.23
CA ILE A 93 6.35 -2.72 11.31
C ILE A 93 5.13 -3.53 11.75
N ALA A 94 5.30 -4.79 12.11
CA ALA A 94 4.21 -5.64 12.60
C ALA A 94 3.60 -5.10 13.90
N THR A 95 4.44 -4.61 14.83
CA THR A 95 3.98 -4.00 16.08
C THR A 95 3.11 -2.76 15.81
N TRP A 96 3.56 -1.87 14.93
CA TRP A 96 2.81 -0.68 14.55
C TRP A 96 1.53 -1.01 13.76
N ALA A 97 1.57 -2.05 12.90
CA ALA A 97 0.39 -2.53 12.18
C ALA A 97 -0.69 -3.05 13.14
N LYS A 98 -0.31 -3.76 14.20
CA LYS A 98 -1.23 -4.18 15.26
C LYS A 98 -1.80 -3.01 16.08
N GLN A 99 -1.04 -1.92 16.23
CA GLN A 99 -1.50 -0.73 16.96
C GLN A 99 -2.50 0.11 16.14
N VAL A 100 -2.34 0.17 14.81
CA VAL A 100 -3.28 0.91 13.95
C VAL A 100 -4.54 0.10 13.67
N ASP A 101 -4.47 -1.21 13.80
CA ASP A 101 -5.62 -2.09 13.57
C ASP A 101 -6.77 -1.81 14.54
N CYS A 102 -8.00 -1.90 14.04
CA CYS A 102 -9.21 -1.72 14.82
C CYS A 102 -10.33 -2.63 14.29
N LEU A 103 -11.36 -2.85 15.12
CA LEU A 103 -12.48 -3.75 14.79
C LEU A 103 -13.25 -3.32 13.53
N ASP A 104 -13.32 -2.00 13.28
CA ASP A 104 -14.04 -1.45 12.13
C ASP A 104 -13.27 -1.59 10.81
N ALA A 105 -11.96 -1.79 10.84
CA ALA A 105 -11.16 -1.97 9.63
C ALA A 105 -11.33 -3.37 9.06
N ASP A 106 -11.49 -3.47 7.75
CA ASP A 106 -11.51 -4.73 7.00
C ASP A 106 -10.19 -5.03 6.27
N VAL A 107 -9.30 -4.04 6.22
CA VAL A 107 -7.94 -4.15 5.65
C VAL A 107 -6.96 -3.24 6.38
N VAL A 108 -5.74 -3.73 6.60
CA VAL A 108 -4.62 -2.89 7.07
C VAL A 108 -3.76 -2.51 5.86
N VAL A 109 -3.52 -1.21 5.69
CA VAL A 109 -2.70 -0.66 4.59
C VAL A 109 -1.41 -0.10 5.17
N ILE A 110 -0.28 -0.59 4.67
CA ILE A 110 1.06 -0.15 5.05
C ILE A 110 1.67 0.65 3.90
N GLY A 111 1.66 1.97 4.04
CA GLY A 111 2.21 2.89 3.06
C GLY A 111 3.73 2.99 3.16
N CYS A 112 4.40 3.18 2.05
CA CYS A 112 5.83 3.38 1.83
C CYS A 112 6.57 2.17 1.25
N SER A 113 7.22 2.40 0.11
CA SER A 113 8.04 1.39 -0.56
C SER A 113 9.40 1.14 0.11
N ALA A 114 9.87 2.06 0.95
CA ALA A 114 11.10 1.89 1.71
C ALA A 114 10.95 0.98 2.94
N PHE A 115 9.71 0.68 3.36
CA PHE A 115 9.48 -0.31 4.40
C PHE A 115 9.83 -1.72 3.93
N ARG A 116 10.51 -2.47 4.79
CA ARG A 116 10.84 -3.89 4.55
C ARG A 116 9.66 -4.81 4.88
N ALA A 117 8.46 -4.44 4.42
CA ALA A 117 7.21 -5.15 4.68
C ALA A 117 6.81 -6.15 3.58
N CYS A 118 7.52 -6.18 2.45
CA CYS A 118 7.28 -7.15 1.38
C CYS A 118 8.38 -8.22 1.42
N GLN A 119 8.34 -9.07 2.44
CA GLN A 119 9.27 -10.18 2.62
C GLN A 119 8.50 -11.51 2.62
N PRO A 120 9.15 -12.62 2.21
CA PRO A 120 8.54 -13.94 2.26
C PRO A 120 7.99 -14.27 3.66
N ASN A 121 6.78 -14.79 3.70
CA ASN A 121 6.01 -15.20 4.89
C ASN A 121 5.61 -14.07 5.86
N PHE A 122 6.26 -12.91 5.83
CA PHE A 122 5.97 -11.80 6.75
C PHE A 122 4.50 -11.36 6.66
N LEU A 123 3.98 -11.24 5.42
CA LEU A 123 2.59 -10.82 5.22
C LEU A 123 1.59 -11.90 5.63
N ASP A 124 1.87 -13.16 5.35
CA ASP A 124 1.01 -14.27 5.77
C ASP A 124 0.91 -14.37 7.30
N GLU A 125 2.05 -14.21 7.99
CA GLU A 125 2.10 -14.18 9.46
C GLU A 125 1.35 -12.98 10.05
N LEU A 126 1.53 -11.80 9.44
CA LEU A 126 0.85 -10.58 9.89
C LEU A 126 -0.65 -10.65 9.64
N GLU A 127 -1.10 -11.10 8.48
CA GLU A 127 -2.52 -11.31 8.16
C GLU A 127 -3.18 -12.33 9.09
N THR A 128 -2.46 -13.42 9.40
CA THR A 128 -2.91 -14.41 10.40
C THR A 128 -3.09 -13.78 11.78
N ALA A 129 -2.13 -12.96 12.20
CA ALA A 129 -2.17 -12.31 13.50
C ALA A 129 -3.28 -11.24 13.62
N LEU A 130 -3.63 -10.57 12.51
CA LEU A 130 -4.66 -9.53 12.46
C LEU A 130 -6.05 -10.09 12.11
N GLY A 131 -6.12 -11.29 11.53
CA GLY A 131 -7.37 -11.87 11.02
C GLY A 131 -7.95 -11.14 9.80
N LYS A 132 -7.15 -10.34 9.09
CA LYS A 132 -7.58 -9.55 7.93
C LYS A 132 -6.45 -9.32 6.93
N PRO A 133 -6.77 -8.98 5.66
CA PRO A 133 -5.76 -8.69 4.64
C PRO A 133 -4.85 -7.53 5.02
N VAL A 134 -3.59 -7.61 4.57
CA VAL A 134 -2.62 -6.54 4.65
C VAL A 134 -2.15 -6.16 3.25
N VAL A 135 -2.22 -4.88 2.89
CA VAL A 135 -1.77 -4.36 1.61
C VAL A 135 -0.59 -3.42 1.83
N THR A 136 0.59 -3.77 1.29
CA THR A 136 1.76 -2.90 1.33
C THR A 136 2.03 -2.24 -0.02
N SER A 137 2.69 -1.09 -0.03
CA SER A 137 2.98 -0.36 -1.28
C SER A 137 3.79 -1.18 -2.29
N THR A 138 4.86 -1.84 -1.83
CA THR A 138 5.74 -2.63 -2.71
C THR A 138 5.03 -3.88 -3.23
N GLN A 139 4.32 -4.61 -2.36
CA GLN A 139 3.54 -5.78 -2.72
C GLN A 139 2.47 -5.41 -3.77
N ALA A 140 1.69 -4.35 -3.53
CA ALA A 140 0.65 -3.88 -4.43
C ALA A 140 1.21 -3.49 -5.81
N PHE A 141 2.36 -2.82 -5.84
CA PHE A 141 2.99 -2.41 -7.09
C PHE A 141 3.47 -3.61 -7.90
N LEU A 142 4.15 -4.56 -7.28
CA LEU A 142 4.61 -5.81 -7.94
C LEU A 142 3.41 -6.63 -8.45
N TRP A 143 2.38 -6.81 -7.61
CA TRP A 143 1.15 -7.47 -8.00
C TRP A 143 0.52 -6.81 -9.23
N LYS A 144 0.36 -5.50 -9.23
CA LYS A 144 -0.25 -4.75 -10.34
C LYS A 144 0.56 -4.88 -11.63
N MET A 145 1.89 -4.81 -11.54
CA MET A 145 2.78 -5.00 -12.69
C MET A 145 2.63 -6.40 -13.30
N LEU A 146 2.59 -7.44 -12.49
CA LEU A 146 2.37 -8.81 -12.95
C LEU A 146 1.02 -8.94 -13.65
N ARG A 147 -0.07 -8.46 -13.04
CA ARG A 147 -1.41 -8.50 -13.64
C ARG A 147 -1.48 -7.73 -14.97
N LYS A 148 -0.82 -6.56 -15.07
CA LYS A 148 -0.72 -5.79 -16.32
C LYS A 148 0.11 -6.50 -17.41
N SER A 149 1.07 -7.32 -17.03
CA SER A 149 1.84 -8.14 -17.98
C SER A 149 1.15 -9.46 -18.36
N GLY A 150 -0.08 -9.69 -17.91
CA GLY A 150 -0.85 -10.90 -18.18
C GLY A 150 -0.51 -12.10 -17.30
N ARG A 151 0.30 -11.90 -16.28
CA ARG A 151 0.69 -12.95 -15.33
C ARG A 151 -0.25 -12.94 -14.13
N ASN A 152 -0.99 -14.05 -13.96
CA ASN A 152 -2.01 -14.19 -12.93
C ASN A 152 -1.71 -15.35 -11.96
N GLU A 153 -0.49 -15.84 -11.94
CA GLU A 153 -0.09 -16.93 -11.05
C GLU A 153 -0.23 -16.52 -9.59
N LYS A 154 -0.66 -17.44 -8.77
CA LYS A 154 -0.64 -17.29 -7.31
C LYS A 154 0.79 -17.44 -6.81
N ILE A 155 1.15 -16.62 -5.83
CA ILE A 155 2.47 -16.63 -5.21
C ILE A 155 2.25 -16.68 -3.70
N ASP A 156 2.64 -17.79 -3.09
CA ASP A 156 2.54 -17.99 -1.65
C ASP A 156 3.62 -17.19 -0.89
N GLY A 157 3.35 -16.88 0.36
CA GLY A 157 4.28 -16.15 1.22
C GLY A 157 4.17 -14.63 1.16
N TYR A 158 3.27 -14.09 0.34
CA TYR A 158 3.10 -12.64 0.13
C TYR A 158 1.67 -12.14 0.39
N GLY A 159 0.94 -12.81 1.28
CA GLY A 159 -0.37 -12.40 1.72
C GLY A 159 -1.51 -12.73 0.74
N LYS A 160 -2.73 -12.42 1.17
CA LYS A 160 -3.97 -12.68 0.43
C LYS A 160 -3.97 -12.09 -0.98
N LEU A 161 -3.34 -10.93 -1.17
CA LEU A 161 -3.28 -10.26 -2.47
C LEU A 161 -2.63 -11.15 -3.55
N PHE A 162 -1.58 -11.90 -3.22
CA PHE A 162 -0.89 -12.78 -4.16
C PHE A 162 -1.44 -14.21 -4.17
N SER A 163 -2.05 -14.67 -3.08
CA SER A 163 -2.58 -16.02 -2.99
C SER A 163 -4.00 -16.18 -3.53
N SER A 164 -4.79 -15.08 -3.59
CA SER A 164 -6.23 -15.16 -3.90
C SER A 164 -6.70 -14.23 -5.03
N CYS A 165 -5.87 -13.26 -5.44
CA CYS A 165 -6.35 -12.18 -6.34
C CYS A 165 -5.56 -12.06 -7.64
#